data_e9ab91fedf3170b090fbb244d9a824b9
#
_entry.id   e9ab91fedf3170b090fbb244d9a824b9
#
_cell.length_a   1.000
_cell.length_b   1.000
_cell.length_c   1.000
_cell.angle_alpha   90.00
_cell.angle_beta   90.00
_cell.angle_gamma   90.00
#
_symmetry.space_group_name_H-M   'P 1'
#
loop_
_entity.id
_entity.type
_entity.pdbx_description
1 polymer ?
#
loop_
_entity_poly.entity_id
_entity_poly.type
_entity_poly.pdbx_seq_one_letter_code
_entity_poly.pdbx_strand_id
1 'polypeptide(L)'
;TLRGFKGGTLWGVAEKLPYLLDLGVEAIYLNPVFASTANHRYHTVDYFQVDPILGGNEALRYLLEVAHAHGVRVILDGVFNHTGRGFFAFQHLMENGEQSPYRDWYHVKGFPLKAYTAHPNYEAWWGNPELPKLKVETPAVREYLLAVAEHWIRFGVDGWRLDVPNEIPDPTFWREFRQRVKGANPEAYIVGEIWEEADPWLQGDMFDAVMNYPLARAVLGFVGGEALDRDLAAQTGLGRIEPLQALAFSHRLEDLFGRYRPEVVRAQMNLLT
;
A
#
# COMPACT_ATOMS: atom_id res chain seq x y z
N THR A 1 -8.71 8.44 19.79
CA THR A 1 -9.25 8.92 18.50
C THR A 1 -8.44 8.35 17.34
N LEU A 2 -9.07 8.16 16.19
CA LEU A 2 -8.38 7.66 14.97
C LEU A 2 -7.26 8.61 14.51
N ARG A 3 -7.34 9.89 14.84
CA ARG A 3 -6.37 10.93 14.47
C ARG A 3 -5.30 11.18 15.54
N GLY A 4 -5.38 10.49 16.67
CA GLY A 4 -4.44 10.70 17.78
C GLY A 4 -3.13 9.94 17.55
N PHE A 5 -2.00 10.57 17.90
CA PHE A 5 -0.72 9.88 17.99
C PHE A 5 -0.77 8.85 19.13
N LYS A 6 -0.36 7.59 18.83
CA LYS A 6 -0.42 6.48 19.78
C LYS A 6 0.95 6.12 20.36
N GLY A 7 2.00 6.74 19.89
CA GLY A 7 3.38 6.35 20.21
C GLY A 7 3.83 5.14 19.39
N GLY A 8 4.97 4.62 19.73
CA GLY A 8 5.63 3.52 19.03
C GLY A 8 6.63 4.01 18.00
N THR A 9 7.67 3.19 17.79
CA THR A 9 8.76 3.47 16.86
C THR A 9 9.21 2.17 16.20
N LEU A 10 10.01 2.25 15.16
CA LEU A 10 10.62 1.07 14.54
C LEU A 10 11.63 0.38 15.48
N TRP A 11 12.26 1.15 16.38
CA TRP A 11 13.05 0.59 17.50
C TRP A 11 12.20 -0.33 18.38
N GLY A 12 10.99 0.12 18.74
CA GLY A 12 10.06 -0.68 19.54
C GLY A 12 9.56 -1.94 18.82
N VAL A 13 9.45 -1.91 17.48
CA VAL A 13 9.15 -3.12 16.69
C VAL A 13 10.30 -4.11 16.80
N ALA A 14 11.56 -3.64 16.65
CA ALA A 14 12.75 -4.49 16.81
C ALA A 14 12.85 -5.11 18.22
N GLU A 15 12.55 -4.33 19.28
CA GLU A 15 12.50 -4.84 20.66
C GLU A 15 11.43 -5.92 20.87
N LYS A 16 10.33 -5.88 20.10
CA LYS A 16 9.24 -6.86 20.17
C LYS A 16 9.44 -8.07 19.26
N LEU A 17 10.53 -8.11 18.49
CA LEU A 17 10.81 -9.23 17.59
C LEU A 17 10.82 -10.60 18.29
N PRO A 18 11.39 -10.78 19.50
CA PRO A 18 11.33 -12.08 20.21
C PRO A 18 9.90 -12.57 20.45
N TYR A 19 8.99 -11.67 20.79
CA TYR A 19 7.56 -12.00 20.94
C TYR A 19 6.92 -12.40 19.61
N LEU A 20 7.25 -11.72 18.52
CA LEU A 20 6.73 -12.07 17.19
C LEU A 20 7.25 -13.42 16.71
N LEU A 21 8.52 -13.72 16.98
CA LEU A 21 9.11 -15.02 16.70
C LEU A 21 8.46 -16.17 17.48
N ASP A 22 8.14 -15.96 18.76
CA ASP A 22 7.42 -16.92 19.60
C ASP A 22 6.02 -17.22 19.05
N LEU A 23 5.39 -16.24 18.35
CA LEU A 23 4.14 -16.42 17.62
C LEU A 23 4.30 -17.10 16.24
N GLY A 24 5.53 -17.36 15.81
CA GLY A 24 5.81 -17.94 14.49
C GLY A 24 5.73 -16.95 13.33
N VAL A 25 5.92 -15.66 13.59
CA VAL A 25 5.90 -14.62 12.53
C VAL A 25 7.17 -14.72 11.68
N GLU A 26 7.02 -14.86 10.36
CA GLU A 26 8.10 -14.94 9.38
C GLU A 26 8.24 -13.67 8.52
N ALA A 27 7.22 -12.79 8.53
CA ALA A 27 7.27 -11.52 7.84
C ALA A 27 6.47 -10.44 8.61
N ILE A 28 6.94 -9.21 8.54
CA ILE A 28 6.28 -8.03 9.09
C ILE A 28 5.91 -7.11 7.94
N TYR A 29 4.63 -6.84 7.76
CA TYR A 29 4.15 -5.76 6.92
C TYR A 29 3.92 -4.53 7.78
N LEU A 30 4.52 -3.41 7.40
CA LEU A 30 4.37 -2.12 8.06
C LEU A 30 3.42 -1.23 7.26
N ASN A 31 2.40 -0.69 7.92
CA ASN A 31 1.67 0.47 7.38
C ASN A 31 2.66 1.60 7.02
N PRO A 32 2.27 2.63 6.24
CA PRO A 32 3.21 3.63 5.76
C PRO A 32 4.14 4.17 6.84
N VAL A 33 5.44 4.19 6.54
CA VAL A 33 6.49 4.63 7.47
C VAL A 33 7.15 5.95 7.05
N PHE A 34 6.89 6.43 5.83
CA PHE A 34 7.54 7.62 5.31
C PHE A 34 7.02 8.90 5.97
N ALA A 35 7.86 9.96 5.91
CA ALA A 35 7.51 11.27 6.45
C ALA A 35 6.14 11.73 5.94
N SER A 36 5.27 12.15 6.85
CA SER A 36 3.89 12.47 6.57
C SER A 36 3.34 13.51 7.54
N THR A 37 2.31 14.23 7.09
CA THR A 37 1.55 15.16 7.93
C THR A 37 0.42 14.48 8.70
N ALA A 38 0.12 13.20 8.40
CA ALA A 38 -0.95 12.44 9.06
C ALA A 38 -0.38 11.29 9.91
N ASN A 39 -1.03 10.98 11.02
CA ASN A 39 -0.60 9.91 11.92
C ASN A 39 -0.59 8.51 11.28
N HIS A 40 -1.44 8.26 10.28
CA HIS A 40 -1.50 7.02 9.50
C HIS A 40 -0.49 6.97 8.34
N ARG A 41 0.14 8.08 8.01
CA ARG A 41 1.21 8.29 7.01
C ARG A 41 0.85 8.02 5.55
N TYR A 42 -0.42 7.84 5.20
CA TYR A 42 -0.85 7.82 3.80
C TYR A 42 -0.76 9.18 3.10
N HIS A 43 -0.50 10.27 3.83
CA HIS A 43 -0.22 11.62 3.28
C HIS A 43 1.29 11.82 3.14
N THR A 44 1.94 11.04 2.27
CA THR A 44 3.40 11.05 2.11
C THR A 44 3.92 12.43 1.71
N VAL A 45 4.94 12.89 2.41
CA VAL A 45 5.62 14.18 2.19
C VAL A 45 7.02 13.98 1.62
N ASP A 46 7.71 12.91 2.01
CA ASP A 46 9.01 12.53 1.51
C ASP A 46 9.13 11.00 1.44
N TYR A 47 9.32 10.47 0.24
CA TYR A 47 9.42 9.03 0.02
C TYR A 47 10.81 8.44 0.33
N PHE A 48 11.84 9.28 0.50
CA PHE A 48 13.20 8.81 0.82
C PHE A 48 13.54 8.94 2.31
N GLN A 49 12.62 9.48 3.09
CA GLN A 49 12.77 9.68 4.52
C GLN A 49 11.70 8.90 5.29
N VAL A 50 12.13 7.98 6.14
CA VAL A 50 11.27 7.41 7.20
C VAL A 50 10.95 8.53 8.18
N ASP A 51 9.70 8.58 8.62
CA ASP A 51 9.22 9.59 9.56
C ASP A 51 10.13 9.65 10.81
N PRO A 52 10.70 10.84 11.13
CA PRO A 52 11.54 11.01 12.32
C PRO A 52 10.86 10.56 13.62
N ILE A 53 9.53 10.68 13.71
CA ILE A 53 8.75 10.21 14.88
C ILE A 53 8.85 8.68 15.03
N LEU A 54 9.03 7.95 13.94
CA LEU A 54 9.24 6.50 13.97
C LEU A 54 10.70 6.09 14.20
N GLY A 55 11.62 7.06 14.24
CA GLY A 55 13.05 6.86 14.43
C GLY A 55 13.91 7.05 13.17
N GLY A 56 13.30 7.47 12.06
CA GLY A 56 14.00 7.78 10.81
C GLY A 56 14.60 6.55 10.12
N ASN A 57 15.44 6.80 9.12
CA ASN A 57 16.07 5.74 8.30
C ASN A 57 16.98 4.82 9.15
N GLU A 58 17.56 5.33 10.22
CA GLU A 58 18.40 4.53 11.14
C GLU A 58 17.61 3.47 11.86
N ALA A 59 16.41 3.80 12.35
CA ALA A 59 15.54 2.85 13.01
C ALA A 59 15.06 1.74 12.07
N LEU A 60 14.77 2.10 10.81
CA LEU A 60 14.43 1.09 9.80
C LEU A 60 15.62 0.18 9.50
N ARG A 61 16.83 0.73 9.34
CA ARG A 61 18.05 -0.08 9.14
C ARG A 61 18.27 -1.07 10.26
N TYR A 62 18.17 -0.61 11.49
CA TYR A 62 18.31 -1.48 12.66
C TYR A 62 17.23 -2.58 12.71
N LEU A 63 15.97 -2.22 12.41
CA LEU A 63 14.89 -3.21 12.35
C LEU A 63 15.18 -4.28 11.30
N LEU A 64 15.64 -3.89 10.11
CA LEU A 64 16.01 -4.82 9.02
C LEU A 64 17.14 -5.75 9.45
N GLU A 65 18.21 -5.21 10.07
CA GLU A 65 19.34 -6.00 10.56
C GLU A 65 18.89 -7.04 11.59
N VAL A 66 18.08 -6.63 12.58
CA VAL A 66 17.61 -7.54 13.63
C VAL A 66 16.61 -8.56 13.05
N ALA A 67 15.69 -8.14 12.20
CA ALA A 67 14.70 -9.02 11.57
C ALA A 67 15.37 -10.09 10.71
N HIS A 68 16.30 -9.69 9.83
CA HIS A 68 17.02 -10.59 8.93
C HIS A 68 17.90 -11.58 9.70
N ALA A 69 18.55 -11.16 10.80
CA ALA A 69 19.31 -12.07 11.64
C ALA A 69 18.48 -13.22 12.23
N HIS A 70 17.16 -13.06 12.27
CA HIS A 70 16.20 -14.07 12.74
C HIS A 70 15.34 -14.67 11.61
N GLY A 71 15.65 -14.39 10.35
CA GLY A 71 14.92 -14.89 9.20
C GLY A 71 13.55 -14.25 8.96
N VAL A 72 13.27 -13.11 9.61
CA VAL A 72 12.02 -12.36 9.44
C VAL A 72 12.17 -11.33 8.31
N ARG A 73 11.23 -11.30 7.39
CA ARG A 73 11.17 -10.34 6.29
C ARG A 73 10.40 -9.08 6.69
N VAL A 74 10.74 -7.94 6.08
CA VAL A 74 10.08 -6.65 6.33
C VAL A 74 9.56 -6.07 5.02
N ILE A 75 8.24 -5.82 4.95
CA ILE A 75 7.54 -5.31 3.78
C ILE A 75 7.02 -3.91 4.10
N LEU A 76 7.24 -2.97 3.20
CA LEU A 76 6.74 -1.60 3.35
C LEU A 76 5.48 -1.35 2.54
N ASP A 77 4.70 -0.36 2.96
CA ASP A 77 3.55 0.16 2.24
C ASP A 77 3.98 1.22 1.21
N GLY A 78 3.64 0.99 -0.05
CA GLY A 78 3.93 1.87 -1.17
C GLY A 78 2.71 2.68 -1.58
N VAL A 79 2.65 3.92 -1.12
CA VAL A 79 1.56 4.87 -1.45
C VAL A 79 1.96 5.65 -2.70
N PHE A 80 1.73 5.10 -3.89
CA PHE A 80 2.22 5.66 -5.16
C PHE A 80 1.14 6.39 -6.00
N ASN A 81 -0.13 6.22 -5.65
CA ASN A 81 -1.22 6.89 -6.37
C ASN A 81 -1.30 8.39 -6.07
N HIS A 82 -0.98 8.81 -4.86
CA HIS A 82 -1.15 10.19 -4.38
C HIS A 82 -0.05 10.57 -3.40
N THR A 83 0.06 11.87 -3.12
CA THR A 83 0.94 12.40 -2.07
C THR A 83 0.12 13.12 -1.01
N GLY A 84 0.75 13.51 0.09
CA GLY A 84 0.22 14.57 0.94
C GLY A 84 0.44 15.95 0.30
N ARG A 85 -0.34 16.95 0.72
CA ARG A 85 -0.13 18.35 0.28
C ARG A 85 1.25 18.92 0.65
N GLY A 86 1.92 18.34 1.67
CA GLY A 86 3.25 18.73 2.09
C GLY A 86 4.39 18.22 1.20
N PHE A 87 4.09 17.37 0.20
CA PHE A 87 5.10 16.87 -0.73
C PHE A 87 5.72 18.01 -1.56
N PHE A 88 7.04 17.99 -1.72
CA PHE A 88 7.80 19.12 -2.28
C PHE A 88 7.27 19.64 -3.62
N ALA A 89 6.89 18.73 -4.53
CA ALA A 89 6.39 19.13 -5.85
C ALA A 89 5.02 19.82 -5.76
N PHE A 90 4.14 19.35 -4.86
CA PHE A 90 2.83 19.98 -4.65
C PHE A 90 2.96 21.33 -3.93
N GLN A 91 3.86 21.44 -2.95
CA GLN A 91 4.15 22.73 -2.29
C GLN A 91 4.69 23.75 -3.30
N HIS A 92 5.66 23.36 -4.12
CA HIS A 92 6.19 24.24 -5.15
C HIS A 92 5.11 24.68 -6.14
N LEU A 93 4.18 23.76 -6.48
CA LEU A 93 3.06 24.06 -7.37
C LEU A 93 2.06 25.06 -6.73
N MET A 94 1.80 24.94 -5.43
CA MET A 94 0.95 25.92 -4.71
C MET A 94 1.55 27.31 -4.68
N GLU A 95 2.87 27.42 -4.48
CA GLU A 95 3.57 28.72 -4.38
C GLU A 95 3.78 29.39 -5.74
N ASN A 96 4.07 28.60 -6.80
CA ASN A 96 4.53 29.13 -8.09
C ASN A 96 3.48 28.97 -9.21
N GLY A 97 2.37 28.29 -8.95
CA GLY A 97 1.28 28.11 -9.91
C GLY A 97 1.76 27.53 -11.26
N GLU A 98 1.36 28.17 -12.36
CA GLU A 98 1.71 27.76 -13.73
C GLU A 98 3.21 27.79 -14.03
N GLN A 99 3.98 28.54 -13.26
CA GLN A 99 5.44 28.64 -13.43
C GLN A 99 6.20 27.48 -12.78
N SER A 100 5.52 26.61 -12.05
CA SER A 100 6.14 25.47 -11.41
C SER A 100 6.62 24.42 -12.43
N PRO A 101 7.87 23.92 -12.33
CA PRO A 101 8.35 22.80 -13.15
C PRO A 101 7.62 21.50 -12.82
N TYR A 102 6.89 21.43 -11.71
CA TYR A 102 6.09 20.27 -11.27
C TYR A 102 4.63 20.35 -11.69
N ARG A 103 4.26 21.29 -12.60
CA ARG A 103 2.89 21.47 -13.08
C ARG A 103 2.29 20.16 -13.60
N ASP A 104 3.07 19.39 -14.35
CA ASP A 104 2.63 18.14 -14.97
C ASP A 104 2.78 16.90 -14.05
N TRP A 105 3.11 17.11 -12.77
CA TRP A 105 3.15 16.02 -11.78
C TRP A 105 1.77 15.65 -11.24
N TYR A 106 0.78 16.53 -11.43
CA TYR A 106 -0.58 16.38 -10.94
C TYR A 106 -1.59 16.71 -12.04
N HIS A 107 -2.80 16.18 -11.92
CA HIS A 107 -3.92 16.51 -12.80
C HIS A 107 -4.58 17.81 -12.34
N VAL A 108 -4.06 18.95 -12.78
CA VAL A 108 -4.53 20.29 -12.40
C VAL A 108 -5.50 20.85 -13.42
N LYS A 109 -6.64 21.38 -12.99
CA LYS A 109 -7.70 21.98 -13.82
C LYS A 109 -7.58 23.50 -13.96
N GLY A 110 -6.71 24.14 -13.17
CA GLY A 110 -6.48 25.60 -13.21
C GLY A 110 -5.76 26.14 -12.00
N PHE A 111 -5.39 27.42 -12.05
CA PHE A 111 -4.67 28.12 -11.01
C PHE A 111 -5.43 29.40 -10.54
N PRO A 112 -5.20 29.88 -9.30
CA PRO A 112 -4.40 29.27 -8.24
C PRO A 112 -5.00 27.94 -7.75
N LEU A 113 -4.17 27.05 -7.15
CA LEU A 113 -4.64 25.79 -6.59
C LEU A 113 -5.59 26.05 -5.40
N LYS A 114 -6.68 25.31 -5.36
CA LYS A 114 -7.69 25.36 -4.26
C LYS A 114 -7.46 24.21 -3.29
N ALA A 115 -6.29 24.16 -2.65
CA ALA A 115 -5.84 23.04 -1.84
C ALA A 115 -6.55 22.90 -0.48
N TYR A 116 -7.19 23.97 0.02
CA TYR A 116 -7.84 24.01 1.33
C TYR A 116 -9.35 24.23 1.24
N THR A 117 -9.96 23.80 0.14
CA THR A 117 -11.41 23.88 -0.08
C THR A 117 -12.01 22.49 -0.23
N ALA A 118 -13.30 22.35 -0.01
CA ALA A 118 -14.02 21.09 -0.23
C ALA A 118 -14.06 20.64 -1.70
N HIS A 119 -13.82 21.60 -2.64
CA HIS A 119 -13.85 21.35 -4.08
C HIS A 119 -12.51 21.78 -4.71
N PRO A 120 -11.49 20.93 -4.66
CA PRO A 120 -10.19 21.22 -5.23
C PRO A 120 -10.27 21.34 -6.77
N ASN A 121 -9.40 22.15 -7.36
CA ASN A 121 -9.26 22.25 -8.81
C ASN A 121 -8.11 21.38 -9.36
N TYR A 122 -7.87 20.27 -8.73
CA TYR A 122 -6.98 19.18 -9.15
C TYR A 122 -7.63 17.85 -8.80
N GLU A 123 -7.15 16.77 -9.40
CA GLU A 123 -7.60 15.44 -9.01
C GLU A 123 -7.01 15.04 -7.67
N ALA A 124 -7.86 14.45 -6.85
CA ALA A 124 -7.51 13.95 -5.53
C ALA A 124 -8.13 12.57 -5.32
N TRP A 125 -7.43 11.69 -4.61
CA TRP A 125 -7.94 10.35 -4.34
C TRP A 125 -9.28 10.42 -3.59
N TRP A 126 -10.32 9.82 -4.18
CA TRP A 126 -11.71 9.86 -3.72
C TRP A 126 -12.24 11.27 -3.42
N GLY A 127 -11.72 12.27 -4.12
CA GLY A 127 -12.11 13.68 -3.92
C GLY A 127 -11.58 14.32 -2.63
N ASN A 128 -10.71 13.63 -1.89
CA ASN A 128 -10.10 14.17 -0.67
C ASN A 128 -8.99 15.19 -1.02
N PRO A 129 -9.19 16.50 -0.76
CA PRO A 129 -8.21 17.52 -1.15
C PRO A 129 -6.83 17.36 -0.50
N GLU A 130 -6.73 16.58 0.57
CA GLU A 130 -5.47 16.32 1.27
C GLU A 130 -4.57 15.31 0.54
N LEU A 131 -5.12 14.62 -0.48
CA LEU A 131 -4.48 13.52 -1.22
C LEU A 131 -4.43 13.82 -2.73
N PRO A 132 -3.64 14.82 -3.18
CA PRO A 132 -3.48 15.12 -4.60
C PRO A 132 -2.94 13.91 -5.36
N LYS A 133 -3.63 13.54 -6.44
CA LYS A 133 -3.31 12.37 -7.26
C LYS A 133 -2.14 12.67 -8.17
N LEU A 134 -1.13 11.81 -8.17
CA LEU A 134 0.02 11.89 -9.06
C LEU A 134 -0.36 11.52 -10.50
N LYS A 135 0.23 12.22 -11.45
CA LYS A 135 0.10 11.97 -12.88
C LYS A 135 1.22 11.02 -13.34
N VAL A 136 1.03 9.72 -13.09
CA VAL A 136 2.06 8.68 -13.28
C VAL A 136 2.48 8.51 -14.74
N GLU A 137 1.64 8.92 -15.70
CA GLU A 137 2.01 8.98 -17.11
C GLU A 137 3.06 10.04 -17.45
N THR A 138 3.31 11.00 -16.55
CA THR A 138 4.40 11.97 -16.69
C THR A 138 5.74 11.28 -16.46
N PRO A 139 6.70 11.30 -17.42
CA PRO A 139 7.95 10.55 -17.30
C PRO A 139 8.76 10.85 -16.03
N ALA A 140 8.78 12.12 -15.60
CA ALA A 140 9.48 12.52 -14.37
C ALA A 140 8.83 11.94 -13.09
N VAL A 141 7.50 11.86 -13.03
CA VAL A 141 6.76 11.23 -11.93
C VAL A 141 7.04 9.72 -11.92
N ARG A 142 6.91 9.10 -13.09
CA ARG A 142 7.15 7.66 -13.27
C ARG A 142 8.55 7.28 -12.79
N GLU A 143 9.58 7.97 -13.29
CA GLU A 143 10.97 7.68 -12.89
C GLU A 143 11.20 7.94 -11.39
N TYR A 144 10.63 9.00 -10.83
CA TYR A 144 10.72 9.27 -9.39
C TYR A 144 10.16 8.13 -8.55
N LEU A 145 8.95 7.64 -8.88
CA LEU A 145 8.32 6.55 -8.13
C LEU A 145 9.07 5.22 -8.28
N LEU A 146 9.56 4.92 -9.49
CA LEU A 146 10.38 3.74 -9.75
C LEU A 146 11.72 3.80 -8.99
N ALA A 147 12.34 4.98 -8.93
CA ALA A 147 13.56 5.18 -8.14
C ALA A 147 13.31 4.99 -6.64
N VAL A 148 12.17 5.45 -6.11
CA VAL A 148 11.76 5.18 -4.72
C VAL A 148 11.63 3.67 -4.47
N ALA A 149 10.93 2.97 -5.37
CA ALA A 149 10.73 1.53 -5.23
C ALA A 149 12.05 0.76 -5.18
N GLU A 150 12.96 1.07 -6.10
CA GLU A 150 14.27 0.44 -6.18
C GLU A 150 15.18 0.81 -4.98
N HIS A 151 15.15 2.08 -4.54
CA HIS A 151 15.93 2.57 -3.41
C HIS A 151 15.72 1.75 -2.15
N TRP A 152 14.47 1.53 -1.75
CA TRP A 152 14.17 0.83 -0.50
C TRP A 152 14.47 -0.67 -0.59
N ILE A 153 14.31 -1.29 -1.77
CA ILE A 153 14.75 -2.67 -1.95
C ILE A 153 16.28 -2.77 -1.81
N ARG A 154 17.03 -1.83 -2.40
CA ARG A 154 18.50 -1.76 -2.22
C ARG A 154 18.91 -1.41 -0.78
N PHE A 155 18.06 -0.70 -0.05
CA PHE A 155 18.25 -0.39 1.37
C PHE A 155 18.12 -1.64 2.24
N GLY A 156 17.45 -2.70 1.76
CA GLY A 156 17.30 -3.98 2.42
C GLY A 156 15.85 -4.38 2.73
N VAL A 157 14.86 -3.64 2.26
CA VAL A 157 13.45 -4.00 2.40
C VAL A 157 13.13 -5.21 1.53
N ASP A 158 12.33 -6.15 2.05
CA ASP A 158 12.03 -7.43 1.41
C ASP A 158 10.83 -7.39 0.46
N GLY A 159 10.14 -6.25 0.35
CA GLY A 159 9.01 -6.16 -0.57
C GLY A 159 8.13 -4.95 -0.36
N TRP A 160 7.12 -4.87 -1.21
CA TRP A 160 6.14 -3.80 -1.26
C TRP A 160 4.71 -4.34 -1.14
N ARG A 161 3.94 -3.80 -0.21
CA ARG A 161 2.49 -3.78 -0.32
C ARG A 161 2.10 -2.48 -1.02
N LEU A 162 1.34 -2.57 -2.07
CA LEU A 162 0.97 -1.44 -2.92
C LEU A 162 -0.42 -0.94 -2.54
N ASP A 163 -0.49 0.31 -2.11
CA ASP A 163 -1.73 1.00 -1.76
C ASP A 163 -2.52 1.34 -3.03
N VAL A 164 -3.77 0.91 -3.08
CA VAL A 164 -4.74 1.14 -4.19
C VAL A 164 -4.12 1.15 -5.60
N PRO A 165 -3.36 0.11 -6.01
CA PRO A 165 -2.64 0.14 -7.28
C PRO A 165 -3.57 0.17 -8.50
N ASN A 166 -4.83 -0.24 -8.36
CA ASN A 166 -5.87 -0.12 -9.38
C ASN A 166 -6.21 1.33 -9.76
N GLU A 167 -5.90 2.28 -8.87
CA GLU A 167 -6.04 3.72 -9.15
C GLU A 167 -4.96 4.26 -10.10
N ILE A 168 -3.92 3.47 -10.38
CA ILE A 168 -2.92 3.72 -11.43
C ILE A 168 -3.18 2.68 -12.54
N PRO A 169 -4.12 2.93 -13.47
CA PRO A 169 -4.54 1.96 -14.48
C PRO A 169 -3.55 1.88 -15.65
N ASP A 170 -2.25 1.82 -15.35
CA ASP A 170 -1.16 1.68 -16.32
C ASP A 170 -0.39 0.38 -16.09
N PRO A 171 -0.72 -0.71 -16.82
CA PRO A 171 0.02 -1.96 -16.71
C PRO A 171 1.50 -1.83 -17.07
N THR A 172 1.87 -0.85 -17.90
CA THR A 172 3.28 -0.67 -18.28
C THR A 172 4.10 -0.11 -17.12
N PHE A 173 3.50 0.75 -16.29
CA PHE A 173 4.11 1.21 -15.05
C PHE A 173 4.37 0.05 -14.09
N TRP A 174 3.39 -0.83 -13.87
CA TRP A 174 3.51 -1.92 -12.92
C TRP A 174 4.47 -3.02 -13.40
N ARG A 175 4.58 -3.25 -14.73
CA ARG A 175 5.60 -4.14 -15.30
C ARG A 175 7.00 -3.59 -15.09
N GLU A 176 7.20 -2.31 -15.32
CA GLU A 176 8.48 -1.63 -15.07
C GLU A 176 8.81 -1.60 -13.57
N PHE A 177 7.81 -1.33 -12.72
CA PHE A 177 7.93 -1.42 -11.27
C PHE A 177 8.47 -2.80 -10.84
N ARG A 178 7.82 -3.87 -11.32
CA ARG A 178 8.30 -5.24 -11.07
C ARG A 178 9.72 -5.44 -11.58
N GLN A 179 10.02 -5.01 -12.77
CA GLN A 179 11.36 -5.17 -13.36
C GLN A 179 12.44 -4.50 -12.50
N ARG A 180 12.20 -3.27 -12.03
CA ARG A 180 13.12 -2.53 -11.15
C ARG A 180 13.26 -3.19 -9.79
N VAL A 181 12.17 -3.54 -9.16
CA VAL A 181 12.14 -4.20 -7.85
C VAL A 181 12.83 -5.56 -7.89
N LYS A 182 12.45 -6.43 -8.83
CA LYS A 182 13.06 -7.77 -8.98
C LYS A 182 14.50 -7.71 -9.50
N GLY A 183 14.86 -6.67 -10.23
CA GLY A 183 16.24 -6.40 -10.64
C GLY A 183 17.14 -6.03 -9.47
N ALA A 184 16.61 -5.33 -8.46
CA ALA A 184 17.32 -4.99 -7.23
C ALA A 184 17.40 -6.19 -6.27
N ASN A 185 16.32 -6.95 -6.12
CA ASN A 185 16.25 -8.20 -5.36
C ASN A 185 15.20 -9.14 -5.99
N PRO A 186 15.62 -10.26 -6.61
CA PRO A 186 14.70 -11.22 -7.25
C PRO A 186 13.66 -11.81 -6.28
N GLU A 187 14.00 -11.92 -4.98
CA GLU A 187 13.14 -12.47 -3.94
C GLU A 187 12.16 -11.45 -3.33
N ALA A 188 12.28 -10.15 -3.70
CA ALA A 188 11.42 -9.12 -3.16
C ALA A 188 9.94 -9.41 -3.47
N TYR A 189 9.09 -9.39 -2.44
CA TYR A 189 7.67 -9.67 -2.57
C TYR A 189 6.89 -8.42 -3.01
N ILE A 190 5.99 -8.59 -3.98
CA ILE A 190 5.13 -7.51 -4.49
C ILE A 190 3.68 -7.92 -4.33
N VAL A 191 2.97 -7.30 -3.40
CA VAL A 191 1.56 -7.57 -3.13
C VAL A 191 0.70 -6.32 -3.33
N GLY A 192 -0.36 -6.43 -4.13
CA GLY A 192 -1.29 -5.33 -4.42
C GLY A 192 -2.51 -5.34 -3.51
N GLU A 193 -2.96 -4.15 -3.08
CA GLU A 193 -4.26 -3.98 -2.46
C GLU A 193 -5.34 -3.93 -3.54
N ILE A 194 -5.81 -5.09 -3.97
CA ILE A 194 -6.93 -5.23 -4.92
C ILE A 194 -8.11 -5.87 -4.18
N TRP A 195 -9.21 -5.17 -4.14
CA TRP A 195 -10.38 -5.55 -3.32
C TRP A 195 -11.27 -6.59 -3.98
N GLU A 196 -11.13 -6.77 -5.28
CA GLU A 196 -11.90 -7.70 -6.10
C GLU A 196 -10.98 -8.79 -6.70
N GLU A 197 -11.49 -9.51 -7.69
CA GLU A 197 -10.72 -10.49 -8.44
C GLU A 197 -9.57 -9.81 -9.22
N ALA A 198 -8.39 -10.40 -9.16
CA ALA A 198 -7.16 -9.74 -9.55
C ALA A 198 -6.44 -10.41 -10.74
N ASP A 199 -7.19 -11.15 -11.58
CA ASP A 199 -6.62 -11.88 -12.72
C ASP A 199 -5.66 -11.05 -13.59
N PRO A 200 -5.99 -9.80 -13.98
CA PRO A 200 -5.09 -9.00 -14.82
C PRO A 200 -3.73 -8.69 -14.17
N TRP A 201 -3.69 -8.65 -12.84
CA TRP A 201 -2.51 -8.25 -12.05
C TRP A 201 -1.56 -9.41 -11.75
N LEU A 202 -2.05 -10.66 -11.87
CA LEU A 202 -1.39 -11.87 -11.39
C LEU A 202 -0.90 -12.78 -12.53
N GLN A 203 -0.65 -12.20 -13.71
CA GLN A 203 -0.14 -12.95 -14.87
C GLN A 203 1.38 -13.25 -14.81
N GLY A 204 2.06 -12.81 -13.73
CA GLY A 204 3.48 -13.02 -13.50
C GLY A 204 4.37 -11.85 -13.93
N ASP A 205 3.79 -10.81 -14.49
CA ASP A 205 4.48 -9.65 -15.05
C ASP A 205 4.30 -8.35 -14.24
N MET A 206 3.40 -8.35 -13.22
CA MET A 206 3.15 -7.21 -12.33
C MET A 206 3.32 -7.59 -10.86
N PHE A 207 2.34 -8.24 -10.24
CA PHE A 207 2.40 -8.58 -8.81
C PHE A 207 2.64 -10.07 -8.60
N ASP A 208 3.22 -10.43 -7.44
CA ASP A 208 3.34 -11.82 -7.00
C ASP A 208 2.01 -12.29 -6.40
N ALA A 209 1.27 -11.38 -5.75
CA ALA A 209 0.05 -11.65 -5.02
C ALA A 209 -0.81 -10.39 -4.85
N VAL A 210 -2.00 -10.58 -4.27
CA VAL A 210 -2.85 -9.51 -3.76
C VAL A 210 -3.28 -9.79 -2.33
N MET A 211 -3.78 -8.75 -1.64
CA MET A 211 -4.47 -8.90 -0.37
C MET A 211 -5.81 -9.56 -0.65
N ASN A 212 -5.97 -10.81 -0.27
CA ASN A 212 -7.08 -11.67 -0.69
C ASN A 212 -8.41 -11.32 0.00
N TYR A 213 -8.94 -10.12 -0.28
CA TYR A 213 -10.23 -9.65 0.25
C TYR A 213 -11.41 -10.58 -0.10
N PRO A 214 -11.49 -11.20 -1.29
CA PRO A 214 -12.51 -12.18 -1.58
C PRO A 214 -12.54 -13.37 -0.61
N LEU A 215 -11.35 -13.83 -0.16
CA LEU A 215 -11.26 -14.87 0.87
C LEU A 215 -11.75 -14.35 2.22
N ALA A 216 -11.35 -13.15 2.64
CA ALA A 216 -11.81 -12.55 3.89
C ALA A 216 -13.34 -12.43 3.92
N ARG A 217 -13.97 -11.96 2.84
CA ARG A 217 -15.44 -11.93 2.71
C ARG A 217 -16.06 -13.32 2.86
N ALA A 218 -15.49 -14.33 2.22
CA ALA A 218 -16.00 -15.70 2.29
C ALA A 218 -15.90 -16.26 3.71
N VAL A 219 -14.75 -16.07 4.38
CA VAL A 219 -14.53 -16.52 5.76
C VAL A 219 -15.49 -15.82 6.72
N LEU A 220 -15.60 -14.49 6.64
CA LEU A 220 -16.51 -13.73 7.50
C LEU A 220 -17.97 -14.10 7.26
N GLY A 221 -18.37 -14.31 6.01
CA GLY A 221 -19.73 -14.76 5.67
C GLY A 221 -20.06 -16.13 6.22
N PHE A 222 -19.09 -17.05 6.23
CA PHE A 222 -19.28 -18.40 6.78
C PHE A 222 -19.23 -18.42 8.31
N VAL A 223 -18.18 -17.83 8.92
CA VAL A 223 -17.96 -17.87 10.38
C VAL A 223 -18.95 -16.97 11.12
N GLY A 224 -19.19 -15.75 10.59
CA GLY A 224 -20.13 -14.80 11.17
C GLY A 224 -21.58 -15.19 10.93
N GLY A 225 -21.88 -15.78 9.79
CA GLY A 225 -23.22 -16.25 9.44
C GLY A 225 -24.30 -15.19 9.68
N GLU A 226 -25.39 -15.58 10.32
CA GLU A 226 -26.50 -14.66 10.65
C GLU A 226 -26.16 -13.67 11.80
N ALA A 227 -25.08 -13.91 12.56
CA ALA A 227 -24.63 -13.02 13.63
C ALA A 227 -23.80 -11.84 13.11
N LEU A 228 -23.42 -11.84 11.82
CA LEU A 228 -22.64 -10.76 11.22
C LEU A 228 -23.47 -9.47 11.15
N ASP A 229 -22.89 -8.36 11.67
CA ASP A 229 -23.45 -7.03 11.48
C ASP A 229 -23.18 -6.57 10.03
N ARG A 230 -24.16 -6.81 9.16
CA ARG A 230 -24.05 -6.53 7.72
C ARG A 230 -24.01 -5.03 7.42
N ASP A 231 -24.67 -4.22 8.25
CA ASP A 231 -24.70 -2.77 8.06
C ASP A 231 -23.33 -2.16 8.44
N LEU A 232 -22.72 -2.69 9.48
CA LEU A 232 -21.34 -2.31 9.85
C LEU A 232 -20.35 -2.79 8.77
N ALA A 233 -20.46 -4.03 8.32
CA ALA A 233 -19.62 -4.56 7.25
C ALA A 233 -19.72 -3.73 5.96
N ALA A 234 -20.93 -3.32 5.57
CA ALA A 234 -21.16 -2.49 4.39
C ALA A 234 -20.54 -1.09 4.47
N GLN A 235 -20.25 -0.60 5.68
CA GLN A 235 -19.56 0.68 5.91
C GLN A 235 -18.02 0.56 5.83
N THR A 236 -17.51 -0.67 5.77
CA THR A 236 -16.10 -0.95 5.58
C THR A 236 -15.78 -1.13 4.09
N GLY A 237 -14.50 -1.15 3.74
CA GLY A 237 -14.08 -1.46 2.39
C GLY A 237 -14.40 -2.90 1.94
N LEU A 238 -14.78 -3.81 2.84
CA LEU A 238 -15.21 -5.16 2.48
C LEU A 238 -16.59 -5.17 1.80
N GLY A 239 -17.38 -4.11 1.94
CA GLY A 239 -18.71 -4.02 1.39
C GLY A 239 -19.69 -4.97 2.09
N ARG A 240 -20.85 -5.20 1.45
CA ARG A 240 -21.87 -6.09 2.00
C ARG A 240 -21.41 -7.55 1.95
N ILE A 241 -21.48 -8.21 3.09
CA ILE A 241 -21.12 -9.63 3.23
C ILE A 241 -22.41 -10.42 3.51
N GLU A 242 -22.68 -11.43 2.69
CA GLU A 242 -23.83 -12.31 2.88
C GLU A 242 -23.41 -13.58 3.64
N PRO A 243 -24.26 -14.10 4.52
CA PRO A 243 -24.02 -15.38 5.20
C PRO A 243 -23.84 -16.52 4.20
N LEU A 244 -22.85 -17.36 4.45
CA LEU A 244 -22.59 -18.55 3.63
C LEU A 244 -22.87 -19.83 4.42
N GLN A 245 -23.60 -20.74 3.79
CA GLN A 245 -23.73 -22.12 4.26
C GLN A 245 -22.47 -22.93 3.86
N ALA A 246 -22.20 -24.03 4.55
CA ALA A 246 -20.97 -24.82 4.38
C ALA A 246 -20.69 -25.21 2.91
N LEU A 247 -21.71 -25.64 2.17
CA LEU A 247 -21.55 -26.01 0.76
C LEU A 247 -21.20 -24.81 -0.12
N ALA A 248 -21.87 -23.68 0.08
CA ALA A 248 -21.59 -22.44 -0.65
C ALA A 248 -20.19 -21.90 -0.32
N PHE A 249 -19.77 -22.01 0.94
CA PHE A 249 -18.41 -21.65 1.35
C PHE A 249 -17.35 -22.55 0.68
N SER A 250 -17.57 -23.88 0.66
CA SER A 250 -16.68 -24.82 -0.02
C SER A 250 -16.50 -24.47 -1.50
N HIS A 251 -17.60 -24.27 -2.22
CA HIS A 251 -17.55 -23.85 -3.62
C HIS A 251 -16.82 -22.52 -3.81
N ARG A 252 -17.04 -21.56 -2.91
CA ARG A 252 -16.34 -20.27 -2.99
C ARG A 252 -14.82 -20.42 -2.80
N LEU A 253 -14.38 -21.31 -1.91
CA LEU A 253 -12.96 -21.63 -1.75
C LEU A 253 -12.38 -22.33 -2.98
N GLU A 254 -13.12 -23.30 -3.54
CA GLU A 254 -12.71 -23.99 -4.78
C GLU A 254 -12.55 -22.99 -5.93
N ASP A 255 -13.48 -22.06 -6.10
CA ASP A 255 -13.41 -21.01 -7.12
C ASP A 255 -12.20 -20.07 -6.89
N LEU A 256 -11.97 -19.61 -5.65
CA LEU A 256 -10.88 -18.71 -5.32
C LEU A 256 -9.50 -19.36 -5.50
N PHE A 257 -9.35 -20.59 -5.04
CA PHE A 257 -8.07 -21.31 -5.15
C PHE A 257 -7.84 -21.95 -6.52
N GLY A 258 -8.91 -22.26 -7.26
CA GLY A 258 -8.84 -22.76 -8.64
C GLY A 258 -8.59 -21.68 -9.70
N ARG A 259 -8.81 -20.42 -9.36
CA ARG A 259 -8.72 -19.27 -10.30
C ARG A 259 -7.28 -18.97 -10.73
N TYR A 260 -6.35 -19.03 -9.79
CA TYR A 260 -4.96 -18.61 -10.00
C TYR A 260 -4.02 -19.80 -10.11
N ARG A 261 -2.86 -19.56 -10.70
CA ARG A 261 -1.78 -20.56 -10.75
C ARG A 261 -1.34 -20.94 -9.32
N PRO A 262 -0.89 -22.20 -9.08
CA PRO A 262 -0.54 -22.67 -7.74
C PRO A 262 0.50 -21.83 -6.99
N GLU A 263 1.46 -21.25 -7.71
CA GLU A 263 2.46 -20.36 -7.12
C GLU A 263 1.83 -19.03 -6.62
N VAL A 264 0.87 -18.49 -7.37
CA VAL A 264 0.12 -17.28 -6.98
C VAL A 264 -0.75 -17.56 -5.77
N VAL A 265 -1.46 -18.70 -5.75
CA VAL A 265 -2.30 -19.13 -4.61
C VAL A 265 -1.47 -19.20 -3.33
N ARG A 266 -0.27 -19.79 -3.40
CA ARG A 266 0.64 -19.88 -2.24
C ARG A 266 1.22 -18.54 -1.79
N ALA A 267 1.33 -17.58 -2.70
CA ALA A 267 1.89 -16.27 -2.41
C ALA A 267 0.84 -15.26 -1.88
N GLN A 268 -0.47 -15.57 -1.94
CA GLN A 268 -1.53 -14.63 -1.53
C GLN A 268 -1.38 -14.18 -0.08
N MET A 269 -1.58 -12.88 0.15
CA MET A 269 -1.75 -12.33 1.48
C MET A 269 -3.19 -12.55 1.93
N ASN A 270 -3.44 -13.67 2.61
CA ASN A 270 -4.77 -14.03 3.06
C ASN A 270 -5.16 -13.26 4.32
N LEU A 271 -6.15 -12.39 4.19
CA LEU A 271 -6.73 -11.66 5.32
C LEU A 271 -7.79 -12.52 6.00
N LEU A 272 -7.74 -12.60 7.32
CA LEU A 272 -8.72 -13.31 8.14
C LEU A 272 -9.66 -12.36 8.89
N THR A 273 -9.34 -11.06 8.89
CA THR A 273 -10.11 -10.01 9.58
C THR A 273 -10.23 -8.77 8.71
#